data_d19ed0931783d3ef6806317479d553b0
#
_entry.id   d19ed0931783d3ef6806317479d553b0
#
_cell.length_a   1.000
_cell.length_b   1.000
_cell.length_c   1.000
_cell.angle_alpha   90.00
_cell.angle_beta   90.00
_cell.angle_gamma   90.00
#
_symmetry.space_group_name_H-M   'P 1'
#
loop_
_entity.id
_entity.type
_entity.pdbx_description
1 polymer ?
#
loop_
_entity_poly.entity_id
_entity_poly.type
_entity_poly.pdbx_seq_one_letter_code
_entity_poly.pdbx_strand_id
1 'polypeptide(L)'
;MVTDTIFPQNQRMPEHIGIVACSGEGAALCYRTICTEGAQVLGAHAHPEVSMHTPSLAEYVKWIDRGDWQRVGELMLASAHKLAAIGANFLICPDNTIHQALPFVEPRSPLPWVHIAEVVATRAAERGFRCLGLVGTRSLVESDVYPKKLAAHGLGFVRPDATEREGIHRIIMDELVYGVVKPEAVAYHQRVIRRLKSEGSDAVVLGCTEIPLIMDDSNSPLPTLDSTRLLARAALRRAVGSAEGPA
;
A
#
# COMPACT_ATOMS: atom_id res chain seq x y z
N MET A 1 -34.56 -4.90 25.49
CA MET A 1 -33.22 -5.33 25.08
C MET A 1 -33.38 -5.91 23.68
N VAL A 2 -33.13 -5.10 22.65
CA VAL A 2 -33.17 -5.55 21.26
C VAL A 2 -31.71 -5.56 20.81
N THR A 3 -31.13 -6.75 20.77
CA THR A 3 -29.86 -6.98 20.06
C THR A 3 -30.22 -7.24 18.60
N ASP A 4 -30.55 -6.18 17.87
CA ASP A 4 -30.63 -6.25 16.43
C ASP A 4 -29.20 -6.46 15.91
N THR A 5 -28.86 -7.71 15.64
CA THR A 5 -27.61 -8.08 15.01
C THR A 5 -27.66 -7.54 13.58
N ILE A 6 -26.82 -6.56 13.27
CA ILE A 6 -26.71 -5.89 11.97
C ILE A 6 -26.34 -6.90 10.85
N PHE A 7 -25.87 -8.10 11.22
CA PHE A 7 -25.45 -9.14 10.28
C PHE A 7 -26.41 -10.35 10.32
N PRO A 8 -26.69 -10.99 9.15
CA PRO A 8 -27.48 -12.22 9.10
C PRO A 8 -26.85 -13.30 10.00
N GLN A 9 -27.68 -14.07 10.73
CA GLN A 9 -27.27 -15.04 11.75
C GLN A 9 -26.30 -16.16 11.29
N ASN A 10 -25.90 -16.20 10.01
CA ASN A 10 -25.04 -17.23 9.42
C ASN A 10 -23.73 -16.69 8.80
N GLN A 11 -23.40 -15.39 8.95
CA GLN A 11 -22.14 -14.84 8.47
C GLN A 11 -21.15 -14.71 9.62
N ARG A 12 -19.93 -15.24 9.42
CA ARG A 12 -18.80 -15.00 10.32
C ARG A 12 -18.60 -13.48 10.44
N MET A 13 -18.44 -12.99 11.66
CA MET A 13 -18.10 -11.57 11.88
C MET A 13 -16.82 -11.23 11.12
N PRO A 14 -16.79 -10.11 10.39
CA PRO A 14 -15.58 -9.68 9.70
C PRO A 14 -14.39 -9.56 10.66
N GLU A 15 -13.20 -9.92 10.21
CA GLU A 15 -11.97 -9.74 10.98
C GLU A 15 -11.67 -8.25 11.16
N HIS A 16 -11.21 -7.86 12.36
CA HIS A 16 -10.78 -6.51 12.69
C HIS A 16 -9.42 -6.20 12.05
N ILE A 17 -9.37 -5.16 11.22
CA ILE A 17 -8.18 -4.75 10.47
C ILE A 17 -7.35 -3.77 11.31
N GLY A 18 -6.06 -4.07 11.52
CA GLY A 18 -5.11 -3.15 12.11
C GLY A 18 -4.25 -2.46 11.05
N ILE A 19 -4.28 -1.12 10.99
CA ILE A 19 -3.44 -0.32 10.10
C ILE A 19 -2.22 0.21 10.87
N VAL A 20 -1.04 -0.31 10.54
CA VAL A 20 0.24 0.25 10.96
C VAL A 20 0.61 1.36 9.98
N ALA A 21 0.35 2.60 10.37
CA ALA A 21 0.51 3.76 9.51
C ALA A 21 1.93 4.36 9.59
N CYS A 22 2.39 4.92 8.48
CA CYS A 22 3.63 5.67 8.35
C CYS A 22 3.32 7.10 7.91
N SER A 23 2.93 7.31 6.64
CA SER A 23 2.46 8.62 6.20
C SER A 23 0.96 8.81 6.50
N GLY A 24 0.56 10.07 6.74
CA GLY A 24 -0.83 10.40 7.03
C GLY A 24 -1.75 10.19 5.83
N GLU A 25 -1.35 10.65 4.65
CA GLU A 25 -2.15 10.59 3.42
C GLU A 25 -2.38 9.13 2.97
N GLY A 26 -1.33 8.32 2.93
CA GLY A 26 -1.44 6.91 2.56
C GLY A 26 -2.33 6.12 3.50
N ALA A 27 -2.18 6.34 4.81
CA ALA A 27 -2.99 5.68 5.81
C ALA A 27 -4.47 6.11 5.73
N ALA A 28 -4.74 7.40 5.54
CA ALA A 28 -6.09 7.93 5.39
C ALA A 28 -6.77 7.41 4.10
N LEU A 29 -6.04 7.34 2.98
CA LEU A 29 -6.54 6.78 1.73
C LEU A 29 -6.92 5.30 1.90
N CYS A 30 -6.05 4.51 2.53
CA CYS A 30 -6.29 3.10 2.80
C CYS A 30 -7.53 2.90 3.68
N TYR A 31 -7.60 3.59 4.82
CA TYR A 31 -8.75 3.56 5.74
C TYR A 31 -10.06 3.93 5.02
N ARG A 32 -10.06 5.06 4.31
CA ARG A 32 -11.23 5.53 3.57
C ARG A 32 -11.68 4.51 2.52
N THR A 33 -10.75 3.90 1.79
CA THR A 33 -11.05 2.88 0.79
C THR A 33 -11.74 1.67 1.43
N ILE A 34 -11.22 1.16 2.55
CA ILE A 34 -11.85 0.04 3.29
C ILE A 34 -13.27 0.40 3.71
N CYS A 35 -13.48 1.58 4.30
CA CYS A 35 -14.78 1.99 4.81
C CYS A 35 -15.80 2.24 3.69
N THR A 36 -15.37 2.90 2.58
CA THR A 36 -16.28 3.22 1.48
C THR A 36 -16.61 2.00 0.62
N GLU A 37 -15.65 1.13 0.33
CA GLU A 37 -15.87 -0.09 -0.45
C GLU A 37 -16.47 -1.24 0.38
N GLY A 38 -16.36 -1.19 1.71
CA GLY A 38 -16.97 -2.17 2.62
C GLY A 38 -18.48 -2.31 2.42
N ALA A 39 -19.17 -1.21 2.13
CA ALA A 39 -20.60 -1.21 1.88
C ALA A 39 -21.01 -2.05 0.65
N GLN A 40 -20.11 -2.27 -0.31
CA GLN A 40 -20.38 -3.07 -1.50
C GLN A 40 -20.46 -4.59 -1.19
N VAL A 41 -19.80 -5.02 -0.13
CA VAL A 41 -19.71 -6.44 0.27
C VAL A 41 -20.49 -6.77 1.53
N LEU A 42 -20.70 -5.79 2.42
CA LEU A 42 -21.36 -6.00 3.72
C LEU A 42 -22.76 -5.35 3.80
N GLY A 43 -23.12 -4.55 2.80
CA GLY A 43 -24.40 -3.81 2.78
C GLY A 43 -24.24 -2.35 3.18
N ALA A 44 -25.32 -1.61 3.04
CA ALA A 44 -25.33 -0.15 3.23
C ALA A 44 -24.74 0.27 4.58
N HIS A 45 -23.78 1.20 4.55
CA HIS A 45 -23.08 1.76 5.71
C HIS A 45 -22.18 0.77 6.48
N ALA A 46 -22.08 -0.51 6.06
CA ALA A 46 -21.30 -1.52 6.75
C ALA A 46 -19.86 -1.58 6.23
N HIS A 47 -18.92 -1.78 7.14
CA HIS A 47 -17.51 -2.09 6.86
C HIS A 47 -16.93 -2.91 8.03
N PRO A 48 -15.80 -3.63 7.85
CA PRO A 48 -15.11 -4.27 8.96
C PRO A 48 -14.69 -3.25 10.01
N GLU A 49 -14.50 -3.70 11.25
CA GLU A 49 -13.82 -2.88 12.26
C GLU A 49 -12.40 -2.56 11.80
N VAL A 50 -11.98 -1.28 11.93
CA VAL A 50 -10.66 -0.81 11.53
C VAL A 50 -10.07 0.04 12.65
N SER A 51 -8.89 -0.34 13.11
CA SER A 51 -8.07 0.49 14.00
C SER A 51 -6.78 0.90 13.32
N MET A 52 -6.32 2.11 13.59
CA MET A 52 -5.10 2.66 13.02
C MET A 52 -4.21 3.24 14.11
N HIS A 53 -2.91 2.94 14.06
CA HIS A 53 -1.91 3.59 14.90
C HIS A 53 -0.86 4.27 14.04
N THR A 54 -0.68 5.58 14.24
CA THR A 54 0.23 6.43 13.47
C THR A 54 1.24 7.09 14.41
N PRO A 55 2.51 6.65 14.46
CA PRO A 55 3.59 7.43 15.02
C PRO A 55 3.91 8.63 14.11
N SER A 56 4.72 9.57 14.61
CA SER A 56 5.17 10.68 13.77
C SER A 56 6.00 10.16 12.57
N LEU A 57 5.70 10.66 11.37
CA LEU A 57 6.47 10.33 10.16
C LEU A 57 7.97 10.68 10.34
N ALA A 58 8.30 11.74 11.08
CA ALA A 58 9.68 12.13 11.36
C ALA A 58 10.49 11.01 12.05
N GLU A 59 9.85 10.18 12.89
CA GLU A 59 10.52 9.04 13.52
C GLU A 59 10.91 7.97 12.50
N TYR A 60 10.05 7.71 11.50
CA TYR A 60 10.36 6.80 10.41
C TYR A 60 11.46 7.35 9.50
N VAL A 61 11.32 8.60 9.04
CA VAL A 61 12.29 9.27 8.15
C VAL A 61 13.70 9.26 8.75
N LYS A 62 13.83 9.57 10.05
CA LYS A 62 15.09 9.52 10.78
C LYS A 62 15.86 8.21 10.61
N TRP A 63 15.17 7.06 10.60
CA TRP A 63 15.81 5.76 10.50
C TRP A 63 15.92 5.27 9.06
N ILE A 64 14.96 5.64 8.19
CA ILE A 64 15.01 5.37 6.75
C ILE A 64 16.25 6.03 6.13
N ASP A 65 16.52 7.31 6.46
CA ASP A 65 17.68 8.06 5.95
C ASP A 65 19.02 7.46 6.36
N ARG A 66 19.03 6.72 7.47
CA ARG A 66 20.21 6.00 7.97
C ARG A 66 20.31 4.58 7.46
N GLY A 67 19.30 4.08 6.74
CA GLY A 67 19.19 2.67 6.35
C GLY A 67 19.04 1.70 7.52
N ASP A 68 18.62 2.18 8.70
CA ASP A 68 18.45 1.37 9.91
C ASP A 68 17.07 0.72 9.93
N TRP A 69 16.92 -0.31 9.11
CA TRP A 69 15.66 -1.05 8.96
C TRP A 69 15.24 -1.81 10.22
N GLN A 70 16.17 -2.14 11.10
CA GLN A 70 15.85 -2.73 12.39
C GLN A 70 15.10 -1.72 13.27
N ARG A 71 15.55 -0.47 13.32
CA ARG A 71 14.87 0.60 14.05
C ARG A 71 13.51 0.96 13.43
N VAL A 72 13.40 0.96 12.11
CA VAL A 72 12.10 1.07 11.43
C VAL A 72 11.18 -0.08 11.88
N GLY A 73 11.68 -1.30 11.94
CA GLY A 73 10.94 -2.47 12.42
C GLY A 73 10.46 -2.33 13.87
N GLU A 74 11.25 -1.75 14.77
CA GLU A 74 10.82 -1.51 16.16
C GLU A 74 9.62 -0.55 16.24
N LEU A 75 9.57 0.49 15.39
CA LEU A 75 8.39 1.38 15.32
C LEU A 75 7.15 0.64 14.81
N MET A 76 7.32 -0.20 13.79
CA MET A 76 6.23 -1.04 13.28
C MET A 76 5.73 -2.03 14.33
N LEU A 77 6.64 -2.70 15.06
CA LEU A 77 6.28 -3.63 16.13
C LEU A 77 5.53 -2.93 17.28
N ALA A 78 5.98 -1.74 17.68
CA ALA A 78 5.28 -0.97 18.71
C ALA A 78 3.84 -0.66 18.30
N SER A 79 3.59 -0.35 17.02
CA SER A 79 2.25 -0.18 16.48
C SER A 79 1.47 -1.50 16.43
N ALA A 80 2.12 -2.59 16.01
CA ALA A 80 1.51 -3.91 15.92
C ALA A 80 1.00 -4.41 17.28
N HIS A 81 1.82 -4.25 18.34
CA HIS A 81 1.41 -4.62 19.70
C HIS A 81 0.22 -3.81 20.22
N LYS A 82 0.16 -2.51 19.95
CA LYS A 82 -0.98 -1.67 20.31
C LYS A 82 -2.25 -2.12 19.61
N LEU A 83 -2.16 -2.39 18.30
CA LEU A 83 -3.30 -2.84 17.51
C LEU A 83 -3.78 -4.24 17.94
N ALA A 84 -2.87 -5.14 18.26
CA ALA A 84 -3.22 -6.45 18.85
C ALA A 84 -3.94 -6.31 20.19
N ALA A 85 -3.47 -5.41 21.05
CA ALA A 85 -4.06 -5.17 22.37
C ALA A 85 -5.51 -4.63 22.31
N ILE A 86 -5.90 -4.00 21.21
CA ILE A 86 -7.27 -3.50 20.98
C ILE A 86 -8.08 -4.41 20.05
N GLY A 87 -7.62 -5.65 19.81
CA GLY A 87 -8.42 -6.70 19.18
C GLY A 87 -8.27 -6.83 17.66
N ALA A 88 -7.28 -6.18 17.01
CA ALA A 88 -7.01 -6.44 15.61
C ALA A 88 -6.67 -7.93 15.38
N ASN A 89 -7.12 -8.49 14.25
CA ASN A 89 -6.88 -9.88 13.88
C ASN A 89 -5.69 -10.05 12.93
N PHE A 90 -5.41 -9.04 12.11
CA PHE A 90 -4.27 -8.98 11.20
C PHE A 90 -3.87 -7.53 10.94
N LEU A 91 -2.71 -7.36 10.33
CA LEU A 91 -2.09 -6.07 10.10
C LEU A 91 -1.88 -5.80 8.62
N ILE A 92 -2.05 -4.53 8.25
CA ILE A 92 -1.64 -3.97 6.97
C ILE A 92 -0.79 -2.73 7.21
N CYS A 93 0.11 -2.44 6.26
CA CYS A 93 0.88 -1.21 6.27
C CYS A 93 0.77 -0.53 4.90
N PRO A 94 0.00 0.56 4.77
CA PRO A 94 -0.10 1.32 3.55
C PRO A 94 1.11 2.27 3.38
N ASP A 95 2.29 1.70 3.39
CA ASP A 95 3.57 2.34 3.07
C ASP A 95 4.50 1.30 2.46
N ASN A 96 4.93 1.55 1.22
CA ASN A 96 5.75 0.57 0.50
C ASN A 96 7.19 0.52 1.01
N THR A 97 7.76 1.69 1.37
CA THR A 97 9.18 1.83 1.72
C THR A 97 9.55 1.05 2.97
N ILE A 98 8.72 1.15 4.01
CA ILE A 98 9.02 0.50 5.30
C ILE A 98 8.79 -1.01 5.29
N HIS A 99 8.23 -1.59 4.20
CA HIS A 99 8.22 -3.05 4.01
C HIS A 99 9.62 -3.67 3.96
N GLN A 100 10.67 -2.89 3.73
CA GLN A 100 12.05 -3.34 3.88
C GLN A 100 12.36 -3.81 5.32
N ALA A 101 11.62 -3.32 6.31
CA ALA A 101 11.78 -3.72 7.70
C ALA A 101 11.01 -5.00 8.08
N LEU A 102 10.09 -5.51 7.24
CA LEU A 102 9.27 -6.69 7.58
C LEU A 102 10.08 -7.93 7.99
N PRO A 103 11.25 -8.23 7.43
CA PRO A 103 12.08 -9.36 7.92
C PRO A 103 12.46 -9.26 9.41
N PHE A 104 12.53 -8.05 9.97
CA PHE A 104 12.79 -7.82 11.40
C PHE A 104 11.50 -7.81 12.23
N VAL A 105 10.34 -7.64 11.58
CA VAL A 105 9.03 -7.49 12.20
C VAL A 105 8.28 -8.80 12.29
N GLU A 106 8.12 -9.52 11.17
CA GLU A 106 7.27 -10.72 11.08
C GLU A 106 7.59 -11.80 12.13
N PRO A 107 8.86 -12.14 12.42
CA PRO A 107 9.17 -13.16 13.42
C PRO A 107 8.77 -12.82 14.86
N ARG A 108 8.52 -11.54 15.13
CA ARG A 108 8.23 -10.98 16.45
C ARG A 108 6.82 -10.38 16.54
N SER A 109 6.11 -10.33 15.43
CA SER A 109 4.79 -9.72 15.34
C SER A 109 3.75 -10.56 16.08
N PRO A 110 2.86 -9.92 16.89
CA PRO A 110 1.77 -10.64 17.53
C PRO A 110 0.66 -11.06 16.55
N LEU A 111 0.63 -10.49 15.35
CA LEU A 111 -0.41 -10.70 14.35
C LEU A 111 0.19 -10.91 12.96
N PRO A 112 -0.50 -11.65 12.07
CA PRO A 112 -0.07 -11.83 10.69
C PRO A 112 -0.21 -10.55 9.88
N TRP A 113 0.62 -10.40 8.83
CA TRP A 113 0.64 -9.26 7.93
C TRP A 113 0.12 -9.59 6.54
N VAL A 114 -0.51 -8.61 5.90
CA VAL A 114 -0.75 -8.61 4.46
C VAL A 114 0.31 -7.71 3.79
N HIS A 115 1.16 -8.32 2.96
CA HIS A 115 2.31 -7.64 2.36
C HIS A 115 1.89 -6.87 1.11
N ILE A 116 2.12 -5.55 1.08
CA ILE A 116 1.65 -4.66 -0.01
C ILE A 116 2.16 -5.09 -1.40
N ALA A 117 3.45 -5.42 -1.54
CA ALA A 117 4.00 -5.82 -2.84
C ALA A 117 3.53 -7.22 -3.29
N GLU A 118 3.18 -8.12 -2.36
CA GLU A 118 2.55 -9.40 -2.69
C GLU A 118 1.17 -9.18 -3.31
N VAL A 119 0.37 -8.31 -2.70
CA VAL A 119 -0.96 -7.96 -3.22
C VAL A 119 -0.87 -7.37 -4.62
N VAL A 120 0.09 -6.47 -4.86
CA VAL A 120 0.31 -5.88 -6.18
C VAL A 120 0.77 -6.92 -7.20
N ALA A 121 1.71 -7.81 -6.83
CA ALA A 121 2.21 -8.87 -7.71
C ALA A 121 1.10 -9.85 -8.08
N THR A 122 0.30 -10.28 -7.11
CA THR A 122 -0.88 -11.14 -7.35
C THR A 122 -1.84 -10.47 -8.32
N ARG A 123 -2.20 -9.22 -8.07
CA ARG A 123 -3.13 -8.49 -8.94
C ARG A 123 -2.58 -8.28 -10.36
N ALA A 124 -1.29 -8.01 -10.48
CA ALA A 124 -0.63 -7.90 -11.79
C ALA A 124 -0.72 -9.21 -12.58
N ALA A 125 -0.41 -10.34 -11.94
CA ALA A 125 -0.51 -11.66 -12.55
C ALA A 125 -1.95 -12.01 -12.96
N GLU A 126 -2.95 -11.75 -12.10
CA GLU A 126 -4.39 -11.94 -12.40
C GLU A 126 -4.83 -11.14 -13.63
N ARG A 127 -4.30 -9.92 -13.81
CA ARG A 127 -4.57 -9.06 -14.97
C ARG A 127 -3.77 -9.43 -16.23
N GLY A 128 -2.89 -10.42 -16.15
CA GLY A 128 -2.08 -10.91 -17.25
C GLY A 128 -0.90 -10.00 -17.63
N PHE A 129 -0.51 -9.04 -16.77
CA PHE A 129 0.70 -8.24 -16.97
C PHE A 129 1.95 -9.09 -16.85
N ARG A 130 3.03 -8.66 -17.51
CA ARG A 130 4.31 -9.40 -17.57
C ARG A 130 5.49 -8.60 -17.07
N CYS A 131 5.46 -7.28 -17.23
CA CYS A 131 6.58 -6.40 -16.88
C CYS A 131 6.06 -5.08 -16.31
N LEU A 132 6.41 -4.77 -15.05
CA LEU A 132 5.89 -3.62 -14.35
C LEU A 132 6.91 -2.48 -14.27
N GLY A 133 6.50 -1.27 -14.62
CA GLY A 133 7.24 -0.07 -14.25
C GLY A 133 7.09 0.19 -12.75
N LEU A 134 8.18 0.49 -12.03
CA LEU A 134 8.12 0.81 -10.60
C LEU A 134 8.38 2.30 -10.39
N VAL A 135 7.37 3.04 -9.90
CA VAL A 135 7.54 4.44 -9.48
C VAL A 135 7.24 4.59 -7.99
N GLY A 136 8.04 5.42 -7.30
CA GLY A 136 7.95 5.58 -5.85
C GLY A 136 9.15 6.35 -5.30
N THR A 137 9.31 6.35 -3.98
CA THR A 137 10.50 6.93 -3.34
C THR A 137 11.77 6.23 -3.83
N ARG A 138 12.90 6.95 -3.81
CA ARG A 138 14.20 6.36 -4.17
C ARG A 138 14.48 5.09 -3.35
N SER A 139 14.29 5.17 -2.02
CA SER A 139 14.54 4.04 -1.12
C SER A 139 13.68 2.82 -1.44
N LEU A 140 12.46 2.99 -1.94
CA LEU A 140 11.64 1.88 -2.39
C LEU A 140 12.13 1.30 -3.71
N VAL A 141 12.31 2.16 -4.71
CA VAL A 141 12.63 1.71 -6.09
C VAL A 141 13.98 1.00 -6.15
N GLU A 142 14.93 1.37 -5.28
CA GLU A 142 16.24 0.72 -5.15
C GLU A 142 16.22 -0.56 -4.29
N SER A 143 15.15 -0.80 -3.54
CA SER A 143 15.02 -1.96 -2.64
C SER A 143 14.63 -3.25 -3.36
N ASP A 144 14.61 -4.33 -2.57
CA ASP A 144 14.14 -5.66 -2.98
C ASP A 144 12.66 -5.93 -2.64
N VAL A 145 11.91 -4.95 -2.15
CA VAL A 145 10.51 -5.13 -1.73
C VAL A 145 9.67 -5.67 -2.88
N TYR A 146 9.72 -5.01 -4.04
CA TYR A 146 8.99 -5.46 -5.24
C TYR A 146 9.70 -6.57 -6.01
N PRO A 147 11.00 -6.47 -6.31
CA PRO A 147 11.69 -7.48 -7.13
C PRO A 147 11.49 -8.91 -6.67
N LYS A 148 11.60 -9.18 -5.36
CA LYS A 148 11.41 -10.53 -4.80
C LYS A 148 9.98 -11.04 -4.99
N LYS A 149 8.98 -10.18 -4.78
CA LYS A 149 7.57 -10.55 -4.93
C LYS A 149 7.18 -10.72 -6.41
N LEU A 150 7.64 -9.84 -7.28
CA LEU A 150 7.39 -9.94 -8.72
C LEU A 150 8.01 -11.21 -9.30
N ALA A 151 9.25 -11.53 -8.93
CA ALA A 151 9.93 -12.75 -9.38
C ALA A 151 9.16 -14.01 -8.97
N ALA A 152 8.59 -14.06 -7.77
CA ALA A 152 7.79 -15.19 -7.29
C ALA A 152 6.52 -15.43 -8.15
N HIS A 153 6.01 -14.37 -8.81
CA HIS A 153 4.88 -14.43 -9.74
C HIS A 153 5.30 -14.49 -11.22
N GLY A 154 6.59 -14.65 -11.53
CA GLY A 154 7.11 -14.68 -12.90
C GLY A 154 7.04 -13.34 -13.64
N LEU A 155 6.97 -12.22 -12.90
CA LEU A 155 6.84 -10.87 -13.44
C LEU A 155 8.20 -10.20 -13.53
N GLY A 156 8.47 -9.55 -14.66
CA GLY A 156 9.60 -8.63 -14.85
C GLY A 156 9.29 -7.23 -14.30
N PHE A 157 10.32 -6.40 -14.24
CA PHE A 157 10.15 -5.00 -13.87
C PHE A 157 11.20 -4.10 -14.52
N VAL A 158 10.83 -2.82 -14.69
CA VAL A 158 11.72 -1.74 -15.13
C VAL A 158 11.71 -0.62 -14.08
N ARG A 159 12.89 -0.06 -13.83
CA ARG A 159 13.06 1.07 -12.89
C ARG A 159 13.31 2.37 -13.65
N PRO A 160 12.88 3.52 -13.13
CA PRO A 160 13.36 4.81 -13.58
C PRO A 160 14.89 4.90 -13.47
N ASP A 161 15.53 5.68 -14.33
CA ASP A 161 16.96 5.96 -14.20
C ASP A 161 17.28 6.78 -12.93
N ALA A 162 18.56 6.99 -12.64
CA ALA A 162 18.97 7.67 -11.40
C ALA A 162 18.42 9.11 -11.29
N THR A 163 18.40 9.85 -12.41
CA THR A 163 17.88 11.22 -12.45
C THR A 163 16.37 11.26 -12.25
N GLU A 164 15.68 10.34 -12.88
CA GLU A 164 14.22 10.20 -12.76
C GLU A 164 13.81 9.76 -11.34
N ARG A 165 14.53 8.81 -10.73
CA ARG A 165 14.29 8.39 -9.34
C ARG A 165 14.42 9.55 -8.37
N GLU A 166 15.48 10.38 -8.54
CA GLU A 166 15.67 11.55 -7.70
C GLU A 166 14.58 12.61 -7.91
N GLY A 167 14.17 12.83 -9.17
CA GLY A 167 13.08 13.74 -9.49
C GLY A 167 11.75 13.32 -8.90
N ILE A 168 11.39 12.03 -9.01
CA ILE A 168 10.18 11.47 -8.40
C ILE A 168 10.25 11.58 -6.87
N HIS A 169 11.39 11.19 -6.28
CA HIS A 169 11.59 11.24 -4.84
C HIS A 169 11.40 12.65 -4.28
N ARG A 170 12.00 13.66 -4.92
CA ARG A 170 11.84 15.06 -4.53
C ARG A 170 10.39 15.53 -4.63
N ILE A 171 9.66 15.20 -5.71
CA ILE A 171 8.25 15.55 -5.84
C ILE A 171 7.43 14.93 -4.71
N ILE A 172 7.68 13.66 -4.37
CA ILE A 172 6.99 13.00 -3.27
C ILE A 172 7.27 13.71 -1.94
N MET A 173 8.55 13.92 -1.60
CA MET A 173 8.95 14.39 -0.27
C MET A 173 8.71 15.89 -0.05
N ASP A 174 8.86 16.70 -1.11
CA ASP A 174 8.77 18.18 -0.99
C ASP A 174 7.37 18.71 -1.34
N GLU A 175 6.52 17.91 -1.98
CA GLU A 175 5.21 18.35 -2.46
C GLU A 175 4.08 17.42 -1.99
N LEU A 176 4.04 16.17 -2.44
CA LEU A 176 2.89 15.29 -2.25
C LEU A 176 2.64 14.92 -0.79
N VAL A 177 3.68 14.72 0.02
CA VAL A 177 3.58 14.45 1.47
C VAL A 177 2.87 15.60 2.21
N TYR A 178 2.96 16.80 1.67
CA TYR A 178 2.27 18.00 2.20
C TYR A 178 0.94 18.31 1.50
N GLY A 179 0.45 17.39 0.66
CA GLY A 179 -0.80 17.59 -0.09
C GLY A 179 -0.68 18.64 -1.22
N VAL A 180 0.54 19.03 -1.61
CA VAL A 180 0.78 20.01 -2.67
C VAL A 180 0.77 19.30 -4.01
N VAL A 181 -0.23 19.58 -4.84
CA VAL A 181 -0.41 19.01 -6.18
C VAL A 181 -0.11 20.08 -7.23
N LYS A 182 0.88 19.81 -8.11
CA LYS A 182 1.28 20.69 -9.19
C LYS A 182 1.14 20.02 -10.56
N PRO A 183 0.72 20.73 -11.62
CA PRO A 183 0.66 20.19 -12.99
C PRO A 183 2.02 19.63 -13.47
N GLU A 184 3.12 20.25 -13.06
CA GLU A 184 4.48 19.84 -13.40
C GLU A 184 4.82 18.46 -12.82
N ALA A 185 4.33 18.16 -11.62
CA ALA A 185 4.49 16.86 -10.97
C ALA A 185 3.78 15.77 -11.79
N VAL A 186 2.56 16.03 -12.26
CA VAL A 186 1.81 15.13 -13.15
C VAL A 186 2.58 14.90 -14.45
N ALA A 187 2.99 15.99 -15.11
CA ALA A 187 3.72 15.92 -16.38
C ALA A 187 5.06 15.16 -16.25
N TYR A 188 5.74 15.33 -15.10
CA TYR A 188 6.98 14.61 -14.82
C TYR A 188 6.74 13.10 -14.73
N HIS A 189 5.77 12.66 -13.93
CA HIS A 189 5.41 11.25 -13.79
C HIS A 189 4.98 10.65 -15.13
N GLN A 190 4.15 11.34 -15.90
CA GLN A 190 3.73 10.89 -17.24
C GLN A 190 4.92 10.68 -18.18
N ARG A 191 5.92 11.58 -18.15
CA ARG A 191 7.13 11.44 -18.99
C ARG A 191 7.93 10.19 -18.60
N VAL A 192 8.15 9.99 -17.29
CA VAL A 192 8.85 8.80 -16.79
C VAL A 192 8.10 7.53 -17.16
N ILE A 193 6.78 7.48 -16.98
CA ILE A 193 5.96 6.30 -17.29
C ILE A 193 5.98 6.01 -18.80
N ARG A 194 5.98 7.03 -19.69
CA ARG A 194 6.12 6.81 -21.13
C ARG A 194 7.46 6.14 -21.48
N ARG A 195 8.55 6.53 -20.79
CA ARG A 195 9.85 5.87 -21.01
C ARG A 195 9.81 4.43 -20.50
N LEU A 196 9.29 4.16 -19.31
CA LEU A 196 9.14 2.79 -18.81
C LEU A 196 8.32 1.92 -19.77
N LYS A 197 7.25 2.49 -20.38
CA LYS A 197 6.48 1.83 -21.43
C LYS A 197 7.33 1.49 -22.64
N SER A 198 8.18 2.42 -23.10
CA SER A 198 9.08 2.17 -24.25
C SER A 198 10.15 1.13 -23.96
N GLU A 199 10.45 0.87 -22.69
CA GLU A 199 11.36 -0.17 -22.21
C GLU A 199 10.67 -1.51 -21.92
N GLY A 200 9.38 -1.64 -22.28
CA GLY A 200 8.65 -2.91 -22.23
C GLY A 200 7.73 -3.10 -21.04
N SER A 201 7.51 -2.07 -20.20
CA SER A 201 6.50 -2.17 -19.13
C SER A 201 5.09 -2.13 -19.73
N ASP A 202 4.22 -3.01 -19.24
CA ASP A 202 2.80 -3.13 -19.66
C ASP A 202 1.82 -2.60 -18.60
N ALA A 203 2.30 -2.35 -17.37
CA ALA A 203 1.61 -1.62 -16.31
C ALA A 203 2.62 -0.85 -15.44
N VAL A 204 2.14 0.06 -14.59
CA VAL A 204 2.97 0.81 -13.65
C VAL A 204 2.47 0.67 -12.22
N VAL A 205 3.38 0.35 -11.30
CA VAL A 205 3.11 0.34 -9.86
C VAL A 205 3.26 1.75 -9.32
N LEU A 206 2.18 2.29 -8.73
CA LEU A 206 2.23 3.49 -7.93
C LEU A 206 2.71 3.11 -6.52
N GLY A 207 4.03 3.02 -6.36
CA GLY A 207 4.69 2.47 -5.17
C GLY A 207 4.92 3.50 -4.06
N CYS A 208 4.34 4.69 -4.18
CA CYS A 208 4.20 5.64 -3.08
C CYS A 208 2.73 5.95 -2.90
N THR A 209 2.29 5.99 -1.65
CA THR A 209 0.88 6.16 -1.28
C THR A 209 0.35 7.57 -1.58
N GLU A 210 1.21 8.51 -1.88
CA GLU A 210 0.90 9.87 -2.30
C GLU A 210 0.78 10.03 -3.82
N ILE A 211 1.40 9.17 -4.64
CA ILE A 211 1.30 9.26 -6.11
C ILE A 211 -0.15 9.16 -6.62
N PRO A 212 -1.06 8.35 -6.04
CA PRO A 212 -2.47 8.34 -6.40
C PRO A 212 -3.23 9.66 -6.22
N LEU A 213 -2.64 10.66 -5.58
CA LEU A 213 -3.18 12.03 -5.53
C LEU A 213 -3.09 12.74 -6.88
N ILE A 214 -2.14 12.34 -7.73
CA ILE A 214 -1.84 13.00 -9.02
C ILE A 214 -1.91 12.07 -10.23
N MET A 215 -1.99 10.75 -10.05
CA MET A 215 -1.88 9.76 -11.12
C MET A 215 -2.88 8.62 -10.92
N ASP A 216 -3.64 8.31 -11.96
CA ASP A 216 -4.53 7.18 -12.05
C ASP A 216 -4.66 6.68 -13.51
N ASP A 217 -5.55 5.72 -13.78
CA ASP A 217 -5.77 5.18 -15.12
C ASP A 217 -6.28 6.22 -16.14
N SER A 218 -6.85 7.34 -15.68
CA SER A 218 -7.39 8.38 -16.58
C SER A 218 -6.30 9.28 -17.18
N ASN A 219 -5.16 9.40 -16.49
CA ASN A 219 -4.08 10.30 -16.90
C ASN A 219 -2.71 9.61 -17.05
N SER A 220 -2.60 8.31 -16.74
CA SER A 220 -1.37 7.54 -16.87
C SER A 220 -1.18 6.96 -18.28
N PRO A 221 0.05 6.98 -18.84
CA PRO A 221 0.36 6.32 -20.11
C PRO A 221 0.30 4.78 -20.10
N LEU A 222 0.26 4.17 -18.91
CA LEU A 222 0.12 2.73 -18.66
C LEU A 222 -1.02 2.48 -17.67
N PRO A 223 -1.66 1.30 -17.71
CA PRO A 223 -2.54 0.86 -16.62
C PRO A 223 -1.83 0.97 -15.28
N THR A 224 -2.53 1.49 -14.27
CA THR A 224 -1.95 1.71 -12.93
C THR A 224 -2.26 0.56 -11.98
N LEU A 225 -1.30 0.27 -11.11
CA LEU A 225 -1.44 -0.60 -9.95
C LEU A 225 -1.24 0.26 -8.70
N ASP A 226 -2.34 0.85 -8.21
CA ASP A 226 -2.35 1.64 -6.99
C ASP A 226 -2.18 0.72 -5.78
N SER A 227 -0.96 0.68 -5.25
CA SER A 227 -0.59 -0.22 -4.17
C SER A 227 -1.42 -0.03 -2.91
N THR A 228 -1.83 1.21 -2.61
CA THR A 228 -2.62 1.55 -1.41
C THR A 228 -4.05 1.03 -1.52
N ARG A 229 -4.73 1.31 -2.63
CA ARG A 229 -6.10 0.80 -2.84
C ARG A 229 -6.14 -0.71 -3.01
N LEU A 230 -5.14 -1.29 -3.67
CA LEU A 230 -5.03 -2.75 -3.79
C LEU A 230 -4.85 -3.41 -2.41
N LEU A 231 -4.01 -2.84 -1.54
CA LEU A 231 -3.85 -3.32 -0.16
C LEU A 231 -5.15 -3.21 0.64
N ALA A 232 -5.85 -2.08 0.54
CA ALA A 232 -7.12 -1.86 1.21
C ALA A 232 -8.17 -2.89 0.79
N ARG A 233 -8.31 -3.16 -0.52
CA ARG A 233 -9.21 -4.17 -1.07
C ARG A 233 -8.82 -5.60 -0.66
N ALA A 234 -7.52 -5.91 -0.62
CA ALA A 234 -7.04 -7.21 -0.13
C ALA A 234 -7.36 -7.41 1.35
N ALA A 235 -7.19 -6.36 2.17
CA ALA A 235 -7.56 -6.37 3.57
C ALA A 235 -9.08 -6.57 3.74
N LEU A 236 -9.89 -5.87 2.96
CA LEU A 236 -11.34 -6.03 2.97
C LEU A 236 -11.76 -7.46 2.61
N ARG A 237 -11.23 -8.04 1.51
CA ARG A 237 -11.50 -9.44 1.12
C ARG A 237 -11.16 -10.41 2.24
N ARG A 238 -9.98 -10.26 2.85
CA ARG A 238 -9.56 -11.10 3.97
C ARG A 238 -10.51 -10.97 5.15
N ALA A 239 -10.85 -9.74 5.54
CA ALA A 239 -11.72 -9.49 6.69
C ALA A 239 -13.10 -10.14 6.55
N VAL A 240 -13.67 -10.15 5.35
CA VAL A 240 -15.00 -10.75 5.10
C VAL A 240 -14.94 -12.23 4.74
N GLY A 241 -13.74 -12.81 4.61
CA GLY A 241 -13.57 -14.23 4.28
C GLY A 241 -14.01 -14.60 2.85
N SER A 242 -14.02 -13.66 1.90
CA SER A 242 -14.39 -13.89 0.51
C SER A 242 -13.16 -13.97 -0.40
N ALA A 243 -13.17 -14.94 -1.33
CA ALA A 243 -12.20 -15.01 -2.41
C ALA A 243 -12.46 -13.95 -3.49
N GLU A 244 -13.69 -13.45 -3.61
CA GLU A 244 -14.14 -12.44 -4.57
C GLU A 244 -14.48 -11.15 -3.82
N GLY A 245 -13.89 -10.05 -4.23
CA GLY A 245 -14.14 -8.69 -3.76
C GLY A 245 -14.13 -7.70 -4.91
N PRO A 246 -14.46 -6.42 -4.67
CA PRO A 246 -14.51 -5.43 -5.75
C PRO A 246 -13.23 -5.40 -6.56
N ALA A 247 -13.40 -5.34 -7.88
CA ALA A 247 -12.38 -5.41 -8.90
C ALA A 247 -11.43 -4.19 -8.86
#